data_c730a42eeb7974242725cf2ba1e425ea
#
_entry.id   c730a42eeb7974242725cf2ba1e425ea
#
_cell.length_a   1.000
_cell.length_b   1.000
_cell.length_c   1.000
_cell.angle_alpha   90.00
_cell.angle_beta   90.00
_cell.angle_gamma   90.00
#
_symmetry.space_group_name_H-M   'P 1'
#
loop_
_entity.id
_entity.type
_entity.pdbx_description
1 polymer ?
#
loop_
_entity_poly.entity_id
_entity_poly.type
_entity_poly.pdbx_seq_one_letter_code
_entity_poly.pdbx_strand_id
1 'polypeptide(L)'
;MTVSYNSLWHRDGRICHILRREYVQTEEDMNEKCIMQGEAWYLKWKRVEKWCWFVKKELFREKECMCWDEDGRDRRREYLNKNAWRGLAAISVAVVLTMGECVSGIQLGIGKLGGNGMLTSYAEELWIPVSVTAETAQAAENAAELPVQAPEAILMEASTGTILYEKNADEARNPASVTKIMTLLLIFDALHSGKIHLQDEVTTSAHAKSMGGSQVFLEEGEVQTVETLIKCIVIASGNDASVAMAEYIGGSEEAFVAMMNERAKGLGMETAKFEDCCGLTASTTHAMSARDIALMSRELITKYPEIFQYSTIWMENITHRTKQGEKEFGLSNTNKLLKMVTNFEVTGLKTGSTSLAKYCLSATGRKDGVDLIAVILAAPDYKARFADAVTLLNYGFANCHLYKDENPGAVPETTVAGGIQEQVAGRLRGTFSYLSMEGENLDGIEKEW
;
A
#
# COMPACT_ATOMS: atom_id res chain seq x y z
N MET A 1 -7.31 -0.26 16.59
CA MET A 1 -7.89 -1.62 16.61
C MET A 1 -8.58 -1.85 15.28
N THR A 2 -7.88 -2.45 14.35
CA THR A 2 -8.45 -2.83 13.04
C THR A 2 -8.96 -4.26 13.19
N VAL A 3 -10.28 -4.45 13.20
CA VAL A 3 -10.86 -5.79 13.21
C VAL A 3 -11.01 -6.23 11.76
N SER A 4 -10.20 -7.15 11.33
CA SER A 4 -10.32 -7.79 10.01
C SER A 4 -11.56 -8.67 9.99
N TYR A 5 -12.54 -8.35 9.14
CA TYR A 5 -13.81 -9.05 9.01
C TYR A 5 -13.72 -10.44 8.37
N ASN A 6 -12.59 -10.85 7.84
CA ASN A 6 -12.42 -12.13 7.13
C ASN A 6 -12.26 -13.35 8.04
N SER A 7 -12.13 -13.18 9.36
CA SER A 7 -12.00 -14.30 10.32
C SER A 7 -13.31 -14.77 10.96
N LEU A 8 -14.44 -14.17 10.61
CA LEU A 8 -15.77 -14.49 11.19
C LEU A 8 -16.45 -15.73 10.55
N TRP A 9 -15.84 -16.39 9.57
CA TRP A 9 -16.49 -17.45 8.77
C TRP A 9 -15.94 -18.86 8.96
N HIS A 10 -15.26 -19.20 10.05
CA HIS A 10 -14.88 -20.59 10.32
C HIS A 10 -15.56 -21.15 11.57
N ARG A 11 -16.22 -22.29 11.33
CA ARG A 11 -16.96 -23.11 12.30
C ARG A 11 -16.11 -23.51 13.51
N ASP A 12 -16.81 -23.58 14.65
CA ASP A 12 -16.52 -24.39 15.84
C ASP A 12 -15.23 -24.11 16.64
N GLY A 13 -15.37 -23.38 17.74
CA GLY A 13 -14.40 -23.34 18.84
C GLY A 13 -13.16 -22.43 18.62
N ARG A 14 -12.73 -22.18 17.40
CA ARG A 14 -11.54 -21.37 17.11
C ARG A 14 -11.76 -19.85 17.28
N ILE A 15 -12.96 -19.36 17.02
CA ILE A 15 -13.31 -17.95 17.20
C ILE A 15 -13.25 -17.56 18.68
N CYS A 16 -13.71 -18.45 19.55
CA CYS A 16 -13.59 -18.22 20.99
C CYS A 16 -12.14 -18.20 21.49
N HIS A 17 -11.24 -18.96 20.86
CA HIS A 17 -9.81 -18.99 21.20
C HIS A 17 -9.07 -17.76 20.69
N ILE A 18 -9.38 -17.27 19.47
CA ILE A 18 -8.74 -16.06 18.90
C ILE A 18 -9.22 -14.81 19.65
N LEU A 19 -10.52 -14.67 19.86
CA LEU A 19 -11.07 -13.55 20.68
C LEU A 19 -10.57 -13.58 22.14
N ARG A 20 -10.37 -14.78 22.70
CA ARG A 20 -9.83 -14.92 24.04
C ARG A 20 -8.34 -14.60 24.10
N ARG A 21 -7.57 -14.90 23.07
CA ARG A 21 -6.13 -14.59 22.99
C ARG A 21 -5.87 -13.10 22.76
N GLU A 22 -6.60 -12.47 21.87
CA GLU A 22 -6.50 -11.02 21.62
C GLU A 22 -7.06 -10.22 22.81
N TYR A 23 -8.09 -10.74 23.47
CA TYR A 23 -8.66 -10.12 24.67
C TYR A 23 -7.71 -10.19 25.88
N VAL A 24 -7.03 -11.33 26.07
CA VAL A 24 -6.05 -11.51 27.16
C VAL A 24 -4.82 -10.63 26.92
N GLN A 25 -4.36 -10.48 25.68
CA GLN A 25 -3.21 -9.65 25.35
C GLN A 25 -3.52 -8.15 25.51
N THR A 26 -4.74 -7.71 25.16
CA THR A 26 -5.20 -6.34 25.41
C THR A 26 -5.49 -6.09 26.91
N GLU A 27 -5.84 -7.09 27.68
CA GLU A 27 -6.07 -6.99 29.12
C GLU A 27 -4.76 -6.80 29.89
N GLU A 28 -3.69 -7.50 29.50
CA GLU A 28 -2.34 -7.30 30.07
C GLU A 28 -1.78 -5.92 29.71
N ASP A 29 -1.85 -5.51 28.43
CA ASP A 29 -1.40 -4.18 27.98
C ASP A 29 -2.22 -3.03 28.60
N MET A 30 -3.51 -3.25 28.86
CA MET A 30 -4.37 -2.25 29.51
C MET A 30 -4.20 -2.20 31.01
N ASN A 31 -3.91 -3.32 31.68
CA ASN A 31 -3.60 -3.30 33.10
C ASN A 31 -2.32 -2.52 33.41
N GLU A 32 -1.27 -2.65 32.61
CA GLU A 32 -0.06 -1.83 32.76
C GLU A 32 -0.32 -0.33 32.54
N LYS A 33 -1.20 0.02 31.57
CA LYS A 33 -1.58 1.42 31.30
C LYS A 33 -2.62 1.98 32.28
N CYS A 34 -3.52 1.14 32.82
CA CYS A 34 -4.53 1.56 33.81
C CYS A 34 -3.96 1.88 35.19
N ILE A 35 -2.85 1.28 35.59
CA ILE A 35 -2.13 1.63 36.81
C ILE A 35 -1.62 3.09 36.76
N MET A 36 -1.48 3.63 35.55
CA MET A 36 -0.98 4.99 35.28
C MET A 36 -2.05 6.08 35.16
N GLN A 37 -3.36 5.76 35.05
CA GLN A 37 -4.38 6.76 34.67
C GLN A 37 -5.65 6.87 35.55
N GLY A 38 -5.80 6.11 36.65
CA GLY A 38 -6.82 6.33 37.64
C GLY A 38 -8.23 5.78 37.39
N GLU A 39 -9.09 5.82 38.44
CA GLU A 39 -10.37 5.11 38.57
C GLU A 39 -11.44 5.35 37.45
N ALA A 40 -11.40 6.47 36.76
CA ALA A 40 -12.41 6.80 35.74
C ALA A 40 -12.40 5.85 34.53
N TRP A 41 -11.23 5.34 34.17
CA TRP A 41 -11.08 4.35 33.07
C TRP A 41 -11.56 2.96 33.46
N TYR A 42 -11.35 2.57 34.70
CA TYR A 42 -11.81 1.30 35.24
C TYR A 42 -13.35 1.18 35.24
N LEU A 43 -14.06 2.26 35.54
CA LEU A 43 -15.53 2.28 35.52
C LEU A 43 -16.11 2.26 34.10
N LYS A 44 -15.45 2.91 33.15
CA LYS A 44 -15.81 2.83 31.69
C LYS A 44 -15.57 1.42 31.14
N TRP A 45 -14.45 0.80 31.50
CA TRP A 45 -14.12 -0.56 31.08
C TRP A 45 -15.10 -1.59 31.62
N LYS A 46 -15.49 -1.51 32.87
CA LYS A 46 -16.56 -2.36 33.47
C LYS A 46 -17.92 -2.25 32.78
N ARG A 47 -18.24 -1.10 32.19
CA ARG A 47 -19.45 -0.94 31.38
C ARG A 47 -19.34 -1.69 30.04
N VAL A 48 -18.21 -1.62 29.39
CA VAL A 48 -17.95 -2.34 28.13
C VAL A 48 -17.96 -3.85 28.37
N GLU A 49 -17.36 -4.33 29.44
CA GLU A 49 -17.36 -5.74 29.85
C GLU A 49 -18.78 -6.28 30.11
N LYS A 50 -19.60 -5.53 30.83
CA LYS A 50 -21.02 -5.86 31.06
C LYS A 50 -21.82 -5.92 29.77
N TRP A 51 -21.54 -5.01 28.84
CA TRP A 51 -22.20 -4.94 27.55
C TRP A 51 -21.78 -6.08 26.63
N CYS A 52 -20.52 -6.41 26.57
CA CYS A 52 -20.00 -7.58 25.86
C CYS A 52 -20.57 -8.89 26.42
N TRP A 53 -20.73 -9.00 27.75
CA TRP A 53 -21.37 -10.14 28.39
C TRP A 53 -22.85 -10.25 28.04
N PHE A 54 -23.58 -9.13 27.98
CA PHE A 54 -24.98 -9.07 27.59
C PHE A 54 -25.19 -9.49 26.12
N VAL A 55 -24.39 -8.94 25.20
CA VAL A 55 -24.42 -9.31 23.78
C VAL A 55 -24.10 -10.79 23.58
N LYS A 56 -23.11 -11.30 24.31
CA LYS A 56 -22.76 -12.73 24.28
C LYS A 56 -23.91 -13.61 24.77
N LYS A 57 -24.59 -13.17 25.82
CA LYS A 57 -25.73 -13.91 26.39
C LYS A 57 -26.93 -13.94 25.46
N GLU A 58 -27.24 -12.83 24.76
CA GLU A 58 -28.34 -12.77 23.78
C GLU A 58 -28.03 -13.54 22.50
N LEU A 59 -26.79 -13.48 21.99
CA LEU A 59 -26.36 -14.22 20.79
C LEU A 59 -26.30 -15.74 20.99
N PHE A 60 -26.12 -16.22 22.23
CA PHE A 60 -25.99 -17.64 22.55
C PHE A 60 -27.19 -18.25 23.30
N ARG A 61 -28.26 -17.46 23.51
CA ARG A 61 -29.43 -17.90 24.26
C ARG A 61 -30.35 -18.90 23.52
N GLU A 62 -30.18 -19.01 22.18
CA GLU A 62 -31.04 -19.85 21.34
C GLU A 62 -30.34 -21.14 20.84
N LYS A 63 -29.78 -21.95 21.76
CA LYS A 63 -29.24 -23.27 21.41
C LYS A 63 -30.27 -24.39 21.38
N GLU A 64 -31.54 -24.14 21.67
CA GLU A 64 -32.54 -25.21 21.89
C GLU A 64 -33.84 -25.13 21.06
N CYS A 65 -33.82 -24.56 19.84
CA CYS A 65 -34.96 -24.76 18.94
C CYS A 65 -34.53 -25.48 17.67
N MET A 66 -34.88 -26.74 17.55
CA MET A 66 -34.86 -27.49 16.29
C MET A 66 -36.12 -27.13 15.49
N CYS A 67 -35.97 -26.28 14.47
CA CYS A 67 -37.06 -25.95 13.54
C CYS A 67 -36.75 -26.55 12.17
N TRP A 68 -37.53 -27.61 11.83
CA TRP A 68 -37.61 -28.17 10.50
C TRP A 68 -38.92 -27.69 9.89
N ASP A 69 -38.97 -27.41 8.58
CA ASP A 69 -40.24 -27.19 7.90
C ASP A 69 -40.89 -28.52 7.51
N GLU A 70 -42.14 -28.47 7.04
CA GLU A 70 -42.91 -29.64 6.65
C GLU A 70 -42.27 -30.43 5.50
N ASP A 71 -41.30 -29.84 4.77
CA ASP A 71 -40.54 -30.44 3.68
C ASP A 71 -39.14 -30.92 4.13
N GLY A 72 -38.82 -30.90 5.41
CA GLY A 72 -37.55 -31.37 5.97
C GLY A 72 -36.34 -30.46 5.70
N ARG A 73 -36.54 -29.19 5.40
CA ARG A 73 -35.46 -28.21 5.12
C ARG A 73 -35.05 -27.42 6.36
N ASP A 74 -33.78 -27.25 6.55
CA ASP A 74 -33.18 -26.50 7.67
C ASP A 74 -33.31 -24.99 7.49
N ARG A 75 -34.24 -24.34 8.18
CA ARG A 75 -34.45 -22.88 8.16
C ARG A 75 -33.46 -22.08 8.99
N ARG A 76 -32.49 -22.70 9.66
CA ARG A 76 -31.51 -22.03 10.49
C ARG A 76 -30.67 -20.99 9.70
N ARG A 77 -30.48 -21.22 8.40
CA ARG A 77 -29.69 -20.34 7.54
C ARG A 77 -30.33 -18.97 7.29
N GLU A 78 -31.64 -18.92 7.19
CA GLU A 78 -32.40 -17.68 6.94
C GLU A 78 -32.60 -16.84 8.21
N TYR A 79 -32.81 -17.53 9.34
CA TYR A 79 -33.00 -16.89 10.65
C TYR A 79 -31.69 -16.33 11.20
N LEU A 80 -30.58 -17.05 11.07
CA LEU A 80 -29.23 -16.59 11.46
C LEU A 80 -28.78 -15.40 10.63
N ASN A 81 -29.10 -15.34 9.34
CA ASN A 81 -28.77 -14.18 8.49
C ASN A 81 -29.49 -12.91 8.93
N LYS A 82 -30.80 -12.96 9.20
CA LYS A 82 -31.59 -11.77 9.59
C LYS A 82 -31.20 -11.22 10.97
N ASN A 83 -30.87 -12.08 11.92
CA ASN A 83 -30.50 -11.66 13.27
C ASN A 83 -29.02 -11.27 13.38
N ALA A 84 -28.12 -11.83 12.57
CA ALA A 84 -26.74 -11.41 12.45
C ALA A 84 -26.64 -9.98 11.90
N TRP A 85 -27.44 -9.62 10.89
CA TRP A 85 -27.49 -8.24 10.37
C TRP A 85 -28.03 -7.22 11.38
N ARG A 86 -29.01 -7.59 12.19
CA ARG A 86 -29.53 -6.72 13.28
C ARG A 86 -28.51 -6.54 14.41
N GLY A 87 -27.78 -7.60 14.75
CA GLY A 87 -26.68 -7.55 15.73
C GLY A 87 -25.51 -6.68 15.23
N LEU A 88 -25.12 -6.81 13.98
CA LEU A 88 -24.06 -6.03 13.36
C LEU A 88 -24.42 -4.53 13.27
N ALA A 89 -25.65 -4.20 12.91
CA ALA A 89 -26.12 -2.81 12.88
C ALA A 89 -26.11 -2.19 14.30
N ALA A 90 -26.49 -2.92 15.33
CA ALA A 90 -26.46 -2.46 16.73
C ALA A 90 -25.02 -2.25 17.23
N ILE A 91 -24.07 -3.12 16.84
CA ILE A 91 -22.64 -3.00 17.17
C ILE A 91 -22.03 -1.79 16.48
N SER A 92 -22.35 -1.56 15.20
CA SER A 92 -21.85 -0.40 14.45
C SER A 92 -22.30 0.92 15.04
N VAL A 93 -23.58 1.04 15.46
CA VAL A 93 -24.12 2.25 16.10
C VAL A 93 -23.50 2.46 17.49
N ALA A 94 -23.27 1.40 18.27
CA ALA A 94 -22.67 1.52 19.60
C ALA A 94 -21.18 1.91 19.52
N VAL A 95 -20.43 1.38 18.52
CA VAL A 95 -19.03 1.75 18.30
C VAL A 95 -18.90 3.21 17.85
N VAL A 96 -19.79 3.69 16.97
CA VAL A 96 -19.80 5.10 16.53
C VAL A 96 -20.15 6.03 17.69
N LEU A 97 -21.12 5.69 18.55
CA LEU A 97 -21.50 6.51 19.70
C LEU A 97 -20.41 6.54 20.78
N THR A 98 -19.69 5.44 20.99
CA THR A 98 -18.58 5.40 21.98
C THR A 98 -17.31 6.06 21.46
N MET A 99 -17.04 6.03 20.16
CA MET A 99 -15.92 6.74 19.54
C MET A 99 -16.17 8.25 19.45
N GLY A 100 -17.41 8.68 19.19
CA GLY A 100 -17.78 10.09 19.16
C GLY A 100 -17.57 10.81 20.50
N GLU A 101 -17.73 10.13 21.64
CA GLU A 101 -17.45 10.70 22.97
C GLU A 101 -15.95 10.68 23.35
N CYS A 102 -15.12 9.88 22.66
CA CYS A 102 -13.67 9.83 22.90
C CYS A 102 -12.90 10.97 22.24
N VAL A 103 -13.43 11.58 21.15
CA VAL A 103 -12.75 12.66 20.43
C VAL A 103 -12.91 14.02 21.10
N SER A 104 -13.94 14.21 21.93
CA SER A 104 -14.21 15.48 22.63
C SER A 104 -13.62 15.59 24.04
N GLY A 105 -12.78 14.68 24.48
CA GLY A 105 -12.35 14.60 25.90
C GLY A 105 -10.89 14.26 26.18
N ILE A 106 -9.94 14.64 25.31
CA ILE A 106 -8.51 14.55 25.69
C ILE A 106 -8.11 15.80 26.46
N GLN A 107 -8.37 15.77 27.75
CA GLN A 107 -7.82 16.72 28.72
C GLN A 107 -6.57 16.07 29.32
N LEU A 108 -5.40 16.52 28.91
CA LEU A 108 -4.11 16.06 29.44
C LEU A 108 -3.96 16.50 30.89
N GLY A 109 -4.12 15.56 31.81
CA GLY A 109 -3.82 15.74 33.21
C GLY A 109 -2.34 15.58 33.51
N ILE A 110 -1.63 16.68 33.79
CA ILE A 110 -0.23 16.64 34.24
C ILE A 110 -0.25 16.61 35.77
N GLY A 111 0.20 15.46 36.33
CA GLY A 111 0.42 15.33 37.79
C GLY A 111 1.67 16.07 38.21
N LYS A 112 1.55 16.85 39.28
CA LYS A 112 2.67 17.52 39.96
C LYS A 112 3.60 16.49 40.60
N LEU A 113 4.84 16.44 40.17
CA LEU A 113 5.93 15.83 40.93
C LEU A 113 6.98 16.90 41.21
N GLY A 114 7.18 17.19 42.51
CA GLY A 114 8.23 18.07 42.97
C GLY A 114 9.57 17.35 42.99
N GLY A 115 10.60 18.01 42.42
CA GLY A 115 11.97 17.55 42.48
C GLY A 115 12.79 18.23 41.37
N ASN A 116 13.86 18.94 41.77
CA ASN A 116 14.77 19.62 40.86
C ASN A 116 15.45 18.61 39.90
N GLY A 117 14.95 18.52 38.69
CA GLY A 117 15.53 17.76 37.61
C GLY A 117 15.16 18.42 36.30
N MET A 118 16.17 18.75 35.52
CA MET A 118 16.05 19.35 34.20
C MET A 118 15.30 18.37 33.28
N LEU A 119 14.00 18.60 33.05
CA LEU A 119 13.21 17.81 32.11
C LEU A 119 13.43 18.34 30.68
N THR A 120 14.20 17.63 29.90
CA THR A 120 14.13 17.74 28.44
C THR A 120 12.82 17.08 28.00
N SER A 121 11.82 17.88 27.66
CA SER A 121 10.60 17.38 27.05
C SER A 121 10.88 16.92 25.63
N TYR A 122 10.82 15.62 25.42
CA TYR A 122 10.58 15.07 24.09
C TYR A 122 9.11 15.34 23.78
N ALA A 123 8.83 16.34 22.94
CA ALA A 123 7.52 16.49 22.34
C ALA A 123 7.38 15.37 21.30
N GLU A 124 6.63 14.33 21.60
CA GLU A 124 6.14 13.43 20.56
C GLU A 124 5.24 14.24 19.64
N GLU A 125 5.60 14.27 18.36
CA GLU A 125 4.89 15.03 17.33
C GLU A 125 3.45 14.55 17.22
N LEU A 126 2.51 15.41 17.58
CA LEU A 126 1.07 15.14 17.41
C LEU A 126 0.74 15.34 15.93
N TRP A 127 0.50 14.28 15.20
CA TRP A 127 0.00 14.33 13.84
C TRP A 127 -1.51 14.64 13.87
N ILE A 128 -1.90 15.81 13.41
CA ILE A 128 -3.29 16.11 13.08
C ILE A 128 -3.43 15.88 11.58
N PRO A 129 -4.15 14.84 11.13
CA PRO A 129 -4.41 14.68 9.72
C PRO A 129 -5.36 15.80 9.26
N VAL A 130 -4.92 16.60 8.33
CA VAL A 130 -5.81 17.52 7.61
C VAL A 130 -6.66 16.67 6.67
N SER A 131 -7.88 16.37 7.06
CA SER A 131 -8.85 15.73 6.20
C SER A 131 -9.52 16.79 5.33
N VAL A 132 -9.11 16.90 4.09
CA VAL A 132 -9.88 17.60 3.07
C VAL A 132 -11.00 16.63 2.65
N THR A 133 -12.22 16.88 3.10
CA THR A 133 -13.40 16.24 2.54
C THR A 133 -13.68 16.91 1.20
N ALA A 134 -12.95 16.50 0.16
CA ALA A 134 -13.35 16.83 -1.20
C ALA A 134 -14.52 15.92 -1.56
N GLU A 135 -15.60 16.51 -2.06
CA GLU A 135 -16.66 15.79 -2.78
C GLU A 135 -16.09 15.25 -4.10
N THR A 136 -15.20 14.25 -3.99
CA THR A 136 -14.56 13.62 -5.15
C THR A 136 -15.46 12.63 -5.89
N ALA A 137 -16.71 12.49 -5.45
CA ALA A 137 -17.67 11.58 -6.09
C ALA A 137 -18.20 12.06 -7.47
N GLN A 138 -18.04 13.33 -7.83
CA GLN A 138 -18.65 13.90 -9.04
C GLN A 138 -17.72 13.88 -10.28
N ALA A 139 -16.42 13.74 -10.09
CA ALA A 139 -15.47 13.72 -11.22
C ALA A 139 -15.46 12.38 -11.99
N ALA A 140 -15.90 11.29 -11.36
CA ALA A 140 -15.95 9.98 -11.99
C ALA A 140 -17.15 9.81 -12.97
N GLU A 141 -18.20 10.58 -12.84
CA GLU A 141 -19.40 10.47 -13.71
C GLU A 141 -19.21 11.07 -15.11
N ASN A 142 -18.20 11.89 -15.33
CA ASN A 142 -17.94 12.55 -16.62
C ASN A 142 -16.68 12.06 -17.35
N ALA A 143 -16.05 10.97 -16.91
CA ALA A 143 -14.96 10.36 -17.65
C ALA A 143 -15.52 9.84 -19.00
N ALA A 144 -15.29 10.57 -20.08
CA ALA A 144 -15.55 10.09 -21.42
C ALA A 144 -15.00 8.67 -21.53
N GLU A 145 -15.75 7.77 -22.17
CA GLU A 145 -15.33 6.37 -22.33
C GLU A 145 -14.02 6.34 -23.14
N LEU A 146 -12.89 6.29 -22.42
CA LEU A 146 -11.58 6.28 -23.06
C LEU A 146 -11.41 4.96 -23.83
N PRO A 147 -10.82 4.99 -25.03
CA PRO A 147 -10.65 3.80 -25.86
C PRO A 147 -9.52 2.88 -25.35
N VAL A 148 -9.62 2.47 -24.06
CA VAL A 148 -8.69 1.54 -23.42
C VAL A 148 -9.10 0.11 -23.76
N GLN A 149 -8.21 -0.62 -24.44
CA GLN A 149 -8.44 -2.00 -24.92
C GLN A 149 -8.25 -3.03 -23.80
N ALA A 150 -7.38 -2.75 -22.85
CA ALA A 150 -7.15 -3.63 -21.70
C ALA A 150 -8.42 -3.81 -20.89
N PRO A 151 -8.68 -5.03 -20.38
CA PRO A 151 -9.85 -5.30 -19.55
C PRO A 151 -9.77 -4.63 -18.17
N GLU A 152 -8.59 -4.47 -17.60
CA GLU A 152 -8.36 -3.80 -16.33
C GLU A 152 -7.32 -2.69 -16.49
N ALA A 153 -7.65 -1.50 -15.96
CA ALA A 153 -6.75 -0.35 -16.01
C ALA A 153 -7.05 0.66 -14.89
N ILE A 154 -6.04 1.43 -14.51
CA ILE A 154 -6.17 2.54 -13.57
C ILE A 154 -5.18 3.65 -13.93
N LEU A 155 -5.58 4.90 -13.69
CA LEU A 155 -4.71 6.07 -13.73
C LEU A 155 -4.75 6.77 -12.37
N MET A 156 -3.59 6.97 -11.76
CA MET A 156 -3.44 7.58 -10.43
C MET A 156 -2.43 8.73 -10.50
N GLU A 157 -2.71 9.83 -9.80
CA GLU A 157 -1.71 10.86 -9.53
C GLU A 157 -0.86 10.45 -8.32
N ALA A 158 0.47 10.54 -8.47
CA ALA A 158 1.38 9.91 -7.52
C ALA A 158 1.47 10.63 -6.17
N SER A 159 1.45 11.95 -6.11
CA SER A 159 1.66 12.69 -4.87
C SER A 159 0.47 12.59 -3.92
N THR A 160 -0.74 12.74 -4.44
CA THR A 160 -1.99 12.70 -3.67
C THR A 160 -2.60 11.30 -3.56
N GLY A 161 -2.33 10.43 -4.55
CA GLY A 161 -2.99 9.14 -4.69
C GLY A 161 -4.39 9.22 -5.32
N THR A 162 -4.75 10.38 -5.88
CA THR A 162 -6.05 10.59 -6.52
C THR A 162 -6.18 9.73 -7.77
N ILE A 163 -7.31 9.03 -7.88
CA ILE A 163 -7.65 8.21 -9.05
C ILE A 163 -8.34 9.10 -10.09
N LEU A 164 -7.76 9.13 -11.31
CA LEU A 164 -8.25 9.93 -12.43
C LEU A 164 -9.07 9.10 -13.43
N TYR A 165 -8.82 7.80 -13.48
CA TYR A 165 -9.53 6.84 -14.32
C TYR A 165 -9.42 5.45 -13.72
N GLU A 166 -10.50 4.67 -13.82
CA GLU A 166 -10.47 3.25 -13.46
C GLU A 166 -11.40 2.43 -14.35
N LYS A 167 -10.99 1.21 -14.62
CA LYS A 167 -11.74 0.20 -15.36
C LYS A 167 -11.44 -1.16 -14.75
N ASN A 168 -12.42 -1.77 -14.11
CA ASN A 168 -12.27 -3.04 -13.38
C ASN A 168 -10.98 -3.08 -12.53
N ALA A 169 -10.68 -1.95 -11.85
CA ALA A 169 -9.38 -1.72 -11.22
C ALA A 169 -9.10 -2.66 -10.03
N ASP A 170 -10.13 -3.29 -9.48
CA ASP A 170 -10.06 -4.18 -8.31
C ASP A 170 -10.08 -5.67 -8.70
N GLU A 171 -10.20 -5.99 -10.00
CA GLU A 171 -10.13 -7.36 -10.48
C GLU A 171 -8.69 -7.89 -10.45
N ALA A 172 -8.48 -8.95 -9.64
CA ALA A 172 -7.15 -9.53 -9.46
C ALA A 172 -6.75 -10.45 -10.62
N ARG A 173 -5.53 -10.24 -11.15
CA ARG A 173 -4.93 -11.07 -12.20
C ARG A 173 -3.46 -11.35 -11.94
N ASN A 174 -2.93 -12.38 -12.59
CA ASN A 174 -1.48 -12.59 -12.61
C ASN A 174 -0.81 -11.42 -13.33
N PRO A 175 0.11 -10.68 -12.66
CA PRO A 175 0.73 -9.46 -13.23
C PRO A 175 2.00 -9.75 -14.02
N ALA A 176 2.43 -11.01 -14.11
CA ALA A 176 3.76 -11.40 -14.62
C ALA A 176 4.88 -10.58 -13.93
N SER A 177 5.88 -10.17 -14.67
CA SER A 177 7.04 -9.41 -14.14
C SER A 177 6.75 -8.02 -13.59
N VAL A 178 5.49 -7.54 -13.61
CA VAL A 178 5.11 -6.34 -12.85
C VAL A 178 5.25 -6.60 -11.34
N THR A 179 5.20 -7.84 -10.90
CA THR A 179 5.57 -8.32 -9.56
C THR A 179 6.88 -7.70 -9.04
N LYS A 180 7.85 -7.50 -9.94
CA LYS A 180 9.19 -6.97 -9.58
C LYS A 180 9.17 -5.53 -9.05
N ILE A 181 8.05 -4.81 -9.17
CA ILE A 181 7.89 -3.52 -8.50
C ILE A 181 7.95 -3.71 -6.98
N MET A 182 7.30 -4.75 -6.43
CA MET A 182 7.39 -5.07 -5.00
C MET A 182 8.79 -5.55 -4.62
N THR A 183 9.45 -6.32 -5.48
CA THR A 183 10.85 -6.72 -5.27
C THR A 183 11.77 -5.51 -5.19
N LEU A 184 11.64 -4.57 -6.12
CA LEU A 184 12.39 -3.31 -6.10
C LEU A 184 12.06 -2.48 -4.85
N LEU A 185 10.79 -2.38 -4.48
CA LEU A 185 10.37 -1.66 -3.28
C LEU A 185 11.07 -2.21 -2.02
N LEU A 186 11.14 -3.52 -1.85
CA LEU A 186 11.86 -4.13 -0.73
C LEU A 186 13.38 -3.96 -0.81
N ILE A 187 13.96 -3.92 -2.02
CA ILE A 187 15.37 -3.60 -2.21
C ILE A 187 15.65 -2.16 -1.74
N PHE A 188 14.82 -1.20 -2.14
CA PHE A 188 14.96 0.20 -1.72
C PHE A 188 14.64 0.41 -0.25
N ASP A 189 13.66 -0.33 0.33
CA ASP A 189 13.43 -0.35 1.79
C ASP A 189 14.69 -0.83 2.53
N ALA A 190 15.39 -1.85 2.02
CA ALA A 190 16.62 -2.38 2.61
C ALA A 190 17.81 -1.40 2.46
N LEU A 191 17.95 -0.70 1.31
CA LEU A 191 18.94 0.34 1.06
C LEU A 191 18.77 1.52 2.03
N HIS A 192 17.55 2.05 2.14
CA HIS A 192 17.27 3.22 2.97
C HIS A 192 17.32 2.93 4.47
N SER A 193 17.06 1.68 4.87
CA SER A 193 17.28 1.25 6.27
C SER A 193 18.75 0.97 6.61
N GLY A 194 19.66 1.05 5.64
CA GLY A 194 21.07 0.73 5.81
C GLY A 194 21.37 -0.77 5.99
N LYS A 195 20.38 -1.64 5.72
CA LYS A 195 20.56 -3.09 5.76
C LYS A 195 21.49 -3.59 4.66
N ILE A 196 21.43 -2.94 3.49
CA ILE A 196 22.29 -3.20 2.34
C ILE A 196 22.79 -1.89 1.74
N HIS A 197 23.85 -1.95 0.91
CA HIS A 197 24.43 -0.81 0.22
C HIS A 197 24.56 -1.14 -1.29
N LEU A 198 24.59 -0.11 -2.14
CA LEU A 198 24.69 -0.28 -3.60
C LEU A 198 25.92 -1.08 -4.05
N GLN A 199 27.02 -0.98 -3.31
CA GLN A 199 28.30 -1.64 -3.63
C GLN A 199 28.49 -3.00 -2.94
N ASP A 200 27.50 -3.45 -2.17
CA ASP A 200 27.57 -4.79 -1.56
C ASP A 200 27.59 -5.86 -2.64
N GLU A 201 28.40 -6.88 -2.41
CA GLU A 201 28.58 -8.01 -3.31
C GLU A 201 27.54 -9.08 -3.02
N VAL A 202 26.82 -9.50 -4.05
CA VAL A 202 25.80 -10.55 -4.00
C VAL A 202 26.26 -11.72 -4.84
N THR A 203 26.36 -12.89 -4.22
CA THR A 203 26.74 -14.14 -4.90
C THR A 203 25.48 -14.83 -5.45
N THR A 204 25.51 -15.16 -6.72
CA THR A 204 24.41 -15.88 -7.41
C THR A 204 24.37 -17.33 -6.95
N SER A 205 23.22 -17.77 -6.42
CA SER A 205 22.99 -19.17 -6.03
C SER A 205 22.70 -20.08 -7.22
N ALA A 206 22.72 -21.39 -6.99
CA ALA A 206 22.26 -22.38 -7.95
C ALA A 206 20.78 -22.18 -8.33
N HIS A 207 19.95 -21.76 -7.34
CA HIS A 207 18.54 -21.48 -7.55
C HIS A 207 18.36 -20.25 -8.45
N ALA A 208 18.99 -19.13 -8.12
CA ALA A 208 18.93 -17.91 -8.95
C ALA A 208 19.37 -18.18 -10.41
N LYS A 209 20.49 -18.92 -10.59
CA LYS A 209 20.96 -19.34 -11.91
C LYS A 209 19.92 -20.18 -12.67
N SER A 210 19.18 -21.04 -11.99
CA SER A 210 18.24 -21.98 -12.60
C SER A 210 16.97 -21.32 -13.14
N MET A 211 16.75 -20.02 -12.85
CA MET A 211 15.55 -19.31 -13.23
C MET A 211 15.36 -19.25 -14.73
N GLY A 212 14.11 -19.48 -15.15
CA GLY A 212 13.68 -19.37 -16.55
C GLY A 212 13.14 -17.98 -16.90
N GLY A 213 12.60 -17.84 -18.11
CA GLY A 213 11.98 -16.62 -18.61
C GLY A 213 13.00 -15.51 -18.94
N SER A 214 12.72 -14.26 -18.52
CA SER A 214 13.67 -13.16 -18.72
C SER A 214 14.87 -13.31 -17.79
N GLN A 215 16.06 -13.36 -18.35
CA GLN A 215 17.32 -13.58 -17.61
C GLN A 215 18.40 -12.62 -18.11
N VAL A 216 19.35 -12.36 -17.27
CA VAL A 216 20.65 -11.75 -17.64
C VAL A 216 21.77 -12.78 -17.64
N PHE A 217 21.42 -14.07 -17.43
CA PHE A 217 22.31 -15.24 -17.50
C PHE A 217 23.45 -15.23 -16.47
N LEU A 218 23.10 -14.89 -15.22
CA LEU A 218 24.04 -15.00 -14.10
C LEU A 218 24.50 -16.45 -13.91
N GLU A 219 25.79 -16.64 -13.67
CA GLU A 219 26.35 -17.97 -13.40
C GLU A 219 26.39 -18.27 -11.90
N GLU A 220 26.28 -19.55 -11.51
CA GLU A 220 26.40 -19.98 -10.13
C GLU A 220 27.77 -19.59 -9.54
N GLY A 221 27.77 -18.91 -8.41
CA GLY A 221 28.95 -18.36 -7.76
C GLY A 221 29.47 -17.07 -8.41
N GLU A 222 28.81 -16.55 -9.43
CA GLU A 222 29.08 -15.20 -9.96
C GLU A 222 28.70 -14.14 -8.92
N VAL A 223 29.55 -13.13 -8.78
CA VAL A 223 29.37 -12.01 -7.86
C VAL A 223 29.06 -10.73 -8.63
N GLN A 224 27.97 -10.09 -8.27
CA GLN A 224 27.56 -8.80 -8.82
C GLN A 224 27.24 -7.83 -7.68
N THR A 225 27.33 -6.51 -7.93
CA THR A 225 26.91 -5.53 -6.94
C THR A 225 25.39 -5.40 -6.89
N VAL A 226 24.85 -4.97 -5.73
CA VAL A 226 23.43 -4.62 -5.58
C VAL A 226 22.97 -3.66 -6.67
N GLU A 227 23.77 -2.63 -6.99
CA GLU A 227 23.46 -1.67 -8.05
C GLU A 227 23.33 -2.35 -9.41
N THR A 228 24.26 -3.24 -9.76
CA THR A 228 24.21 -4.00 -11.02
C THR A 228 22.96 -4.87 -11.09
N LEU A 229 22.59 -5.53 -9.99
CA LEU A 229 21.39 -6.36 -9.94
C LEU A 229 20.11 -5.54 -10.03
N ILE A 230 20.04 -4.34 -9.44
CA ILE A 230 18.92 -3.40 -9.66
C ILE A 230 18.78 -3.07 -11.15
N LYS A 231 19.88 -2.74 -11.84
CA LYS A 231 19.86 -2.49 -13.28
C LYS A 231 19.36 -3.72 -14.08
N CYS A 232 19.80 -4.91 -13.72
CA CYS A 232 19.34 -6.17 -14.32
C CYS A 232 17.83 -6.38 -14.16
N ILE A 233 17.28 -6.08 -12.98
CA ILE A 233 15.85 -6.22 -12.65
C ILE A 233 15.02 -5.18 -13.40
N VAL A 234 15.43 -3.92 -13.37
CA VAL A 234 14.65 -2.80 -13.91
C VAL A 234 14.69 -2.82 -15.45
N ILE A 235 15.89 -2.92 -16.04
CA ILE A 235 16.10 -2.77 -17.48
C ILE A 235 15.70 -4.04 -18.22
N ALA A 236 16.33 -5.17 -17.89
CA ALA A 236 16.14 -6.44 -18.59
C ALA A 236 15.08 -7.35 -17.97
N SER A 237 14.51 -6.96 -16.83
CA SER A 237 13.53 -7.79 -16.12
C SER A 237 14.10 -9.14 -15.67
N GLY A 238 15.40 -9.22 -15.31
CA GLY A 238 16.09 -10.46 -14.93
C GLY A 238 15.43 -11.19 -13.76
N ASN A 239 14.99 -12.44 -13.98
CA ASN A 239 14.44 -13.30 -12.94
C ASN A 239 15.54 -13.80 -12.03
N ASP A 240 16.68 -14.20 -12.61
CA ASP A 240 17.89 -14.59 -11.92
C ASP A 240 18.41 -13.50 -10.96
N ALA A 241 18.47 -12.25 -11.44
CA ALA A 241 18.85 -11.12 -10.59
C ALA A 241 17.81 -10.83 -9.48
N SER A 242 16.51 -11.04 -9.75
CA SER A 242 15.45 -10.86 -8.75
C SER A 242 15.56 -11.88 -7.62
N VAL A 243 15.78 -13.16 -7.96
CA VAL A 243 15.99 -14.24 -6.97
C VAL A 243 17.29 -14.03 -6.19
N ALA A 244 18.40 -13.66 -6.84
CA ALA A 244 19.65 -13.36 -6.15
C ALA A 244 19.46 -12.25 -5.09
N MET A 245 18.75 -11.18 -5.43
CA MET A 245 18.43 -10.10 -4.47
C MET A 245 17.45 -10.56 -3.38
N ALA A 246 16.46 -11.38 -3.72
CA ALA A 246 15.51 -11.92 -2.76
C ALA A 246 16.20 -12.79 -1.71
N GLU A 247 17.10 -13.69 -2.14
CA GLU A 247 17.90 -14.52 -1.25
C GLU A 247 18.87 -13.69 -0.40
N TYR A 248 19.49 -12.67 -0.98
CA TYR A 248 20.42 -11.78 -0.27
C TYR A 248 19.72 -11.01 0.86
N ILE A 249 18.53 -10.49 0.62
CA ILE A 249 17.79 -9.68 1.60
C ILE A 249 17.01 -10.55 2.58
N GLY A 250 16.33 -11.59 2.08
CA GLY A 250 15.43 -12.45 2.86
C GLY A 250 16.12 -13.66 3.50
N GLY A 251 17.29 -14.06 2.98
CA GLY A 251 17.96 -15.32 3.32
C GLY A 251 17.45 -16.52 2.48
N SER A 252 16.24 -16.41 1.93
CA SER A 252 15.67 -17.31 0.90
C SER A 252 14.60 -16.59 0.12
N GLU A 253 14.21 -17.11 -1.07
CA GLU A 253 13.10 -16.55 -1.84
C GLU A 253 11.79 -16.64 -1.07
N GLU A 254 11.51 -17.75 -0.38
CA GLU A 254 10.28 -17.93 0.40
C GLU A 254 10.15 -16.88 1.52
N ALA A 255 11.26 -16.61 2.24
CA ALA A 255 11.26 -15.59 3.28
C ALA A 255 11.04 -14.20 2.69
N PHE A 256 11.64 -13.91 1.52
CA PHE A 256 11.43 -12.66 0.82
C PHE A 256 9.99 -12.50 0.32
N VAL A 257 9.37 -13.56 -0.20
CA VAL A 257 7.95 -13.57 -0.61
C VAL A 257 7.04 -13.32 0.60
N ALA A 258 7.38 -13.86 1.78
CA ALA A 258 6.65 -13.52 3.01
C ALA A 258 6.75 -12.01 3.33
N MET A 259 7.94 -11.40 3.15
CA MET A 259 8.11 -9.94 3.30
C MET A 259 7.29 -9.16 2.26
N MET A 260 7.23 -9.62 0.98
CA MET A 260 6.39 -9.01 -0.06
C MET A 260 4.91 -8.98 0.33
N ASN A 261 4.38 -10.10 0.83
CA ASN A 261 2.99 -10.22 1.26
C ASN A 261 2.71 -9.34 2.50
N GLU A 262 3.64 -9.21 3.43
CA GLU A 262 3.49 -8.33 4.58
C GLU A 262 3.54 -6.86 4.16
N ARG A 263 4.44 -6.51 3.24
CA ARG A 263 4.53 -5.15 2.69
C ARG A 263 3.26 -4.76 1.94
N ALA A 264 2.69 -5.69 1.17
CA ALA A 264 1.42 -5.50 0.48
C ALA A 264 0.27 -5.16 1.43
N LYS A 265 0.16 -5.89 2.56
CA LYS A 265 -0.81 -5.57 3.61
C LYS A 265 -0.59 -4.18 4.19
N GLY A 266 0.67 -3.81 4.44
CA GLY A 266 1.03 -2.48 4.93
C GLY A 266 0.67 -1.34 3.98
N LEU A 267 0.58 -1.61 2.67
CA LEU A 267 0.17 -0.67 1.63
C LEU A 267 -1.35 -0.66 1.38
N GLY A 268 -2.12 -1.53 2.02
CA GLY A 268 -3.54 -1.66 1.75
C GLY A 268 -3.87 -2.34 0.41
N MET A 269 -2.97 -3.19 -0.09
CA MET A 269 -3.19 -3.97 -1.32
C MET A 269 -4.11 -5.16 -1.01
N GLU A 270 -5.40 -4.98 -1.22
CA GLU A 270 -6.43 -5.89 -0.72
C GLU A 270 -6.49 -7.23 -1.48
N THR A 271 -6.13 -7.23 -2.76
CA THR A 271 -6.22 -8.43 -3.61
C THR A 271 -4.88 -9.09 -3.85
N ALA A 272 -3.77 -8.45 -3.43
CA ALA A 272 -2.43 -8.90 -3.74
C ALA A 272 -2.03 -10.18 -2.99
N LYS A 273 -1.53 -11.15 -3.74
CA LYS A 273 -0.88 -12.34 -3.21
C LYS A 273 0.35 -12.67 -4.04
N PHE A 274 1.50 -12.65 -3.38
CA PHE A 274 2.78 -13.02 -3.98
C PHE A 274 3.12 -14.48 -3.66
N GLU A 275 3.61 -15.24 -4.66
CA GLU A 275 4.07 -16.63 -4.52
C GLU A 275 5.52 -16.81 -5.02
N ASP A 276 6.03 -15.85 -5.80
CA ASP A 276 7.43 -15.72 -6.16
C ASP A 276 7.84 -14.24 -6.21
N CYS A 277 9.14 -13.97 -6.31
CA CYS A 277 9.68 -12.61 -6.30
C CYS A 277 9.77 -11.96 -7.69
N CYS A 278 9.45 -12.68 -8.78
CA CYS A 278 9.69 -12.19 -10.13
C CYS A 278 8.49 -12.27 -11.08
N GLY A 279 7.38 -12.93 -10.64
CA GLY A 279 6.16 -13.10 -11.43
C GLY A 279 6.30 -14.12 -12.55
N LEU A 280 7.09 -15.19 -12.33
CA LEU A 280 7.28 -16.27 -13.28
C LEU A 280 6.26 -17.40 -13.11
N THR A 281 5.70 -17.56 -11.90
CA THR A 281 4.77 -18.64 -11.59
C THR A 281 3.54 -18.61 -12.52
N ALA A 282 3.14 -19.80 -12.97
CA ALA A 282 1.89 -19.98 -13.71
C ALA A 282 0.66 -20.12 -12.79
N SER A 283 0.82 -19.91 -11.51
CA SER A 283 -0.26 -19.96 -10.52
C SER A 283 -1.28 -18.85 -10.75
N THR A 284 -2.56 -19.19 -10.67
CA THR A 284 -3.66 -18.21 -10.73
C THR A 284 -3.86 -17.49 -9.39
N THR A 285 -3.25 -17.99 -8.31
CA THR A 285 -3.31 -17.39 -6.97
C THR A 285 -2.20 -16.36 -6.75
N HIS A 286 -1.14 -16.34 -7.59
CA HIS A 286 -0.22 -15.20 -7.68
C HIS A 286 -0.92 -14.11 -8.49
N ALA A 287 -1.61 -13.21 -7.79
CA ALA A 287 -2.48 -12.23 -8.42
C ALA A 287 -2.51 -10.92 -7.65
N MET A 288 -2.82 -9.84 -8.34
CA MET A 288 -3.09 -8.51 -7.79
C MET A 288 -3.90 -7.68 -8.77
N SER A 289 -4.61 -6.69 -8.26
CA SER A 289 -5.41 -5.78 -9.07
C SER A 289 -4.57 -4.63 -9.67
N ALA A 290 -5.16 -3.90 -10.61
CA ALA A 290 -4.53 -2.70 -11.15
C ALA A 290 -4.35 -1.64 -10.04
N ARG A 291 -5.29 -1.53 -9.10
CA ARG A 291 -5.20 -0.65 -7.92
C ARG A 291 -4.04 -1.04 -7.01
N ASP A 292 -3.87 -2.32 -6.71
CA ASP A 292 -2.73 -2.79 -5.90
C ASP A 292 -1.39 -2.42 -6.55
N ILE A 293 -1.30 -2.61 -7.87
CA ILE A 293 -0.08 -2.26 -8.63
C ILE A 293 0.15 -0.74 -8.60
N ALA A 294 -0.90 0.07 -8.72
CA ALA A 294 -0.77 1.52 -8.61
C ALA A 294 -0.27 1.94 -7.22
N LEU A 295 -0.78 1.31 -6.14
CA LEU A 295 -0.34 1.58 -4.77
C LEU A 295 1.15 1.25 -4.56
N MET A 296 1.62 0.06 -4.97
CA MET A 296 3.04 -0.26 -4.82
C MET A 296 3.95 0.55 -5.75
N SER A 297 3.46 0.92 -6.95
CA SER A 297 4.19 1.80 -7.86
C SER A 297 4.32 3.21 -7.28
N ARG A 298 3.22 3.74 -6.71
CA ARG A 298 3.20 5.03 -6.02
C ARG A 298 4.18 5.05 -4.86
N GLU A 299 4.15 4.05 -3.98
CA GLU A 299 5.08 3.94 -2.86
C GLU A 299 6.53 3.94 -3.34
N LEU A 300 6.85 3.16 -4.39
CA LEU A 300 8.20 3.09 -4.93
C LEU A 300 8.68 4.44 -5.45
N ILE A 301 7.89 5.13 -6.30
CA ILE A 301 8.34 6.36 -6.96
C ILE A 301 8.29 7.61 -6.08
N THR A 302 7.41 7.65 -5.07
CA THR A 302 7.30 8.81 -4.17
C THR A 302 8.28 8.73 -3.02
N LYS A 303 8.50 7.53 -2.48
CA LYS A 303 9.41 7.31 -1.37
C LYS A 303 10.87 7.18 -1.82
N TYR A 304 11.09 6.60 -3.00
CA TYR A 304 12.40 6.30 -3.56
C TYR A 304 12.54 6.83 -5.00
N PRO A 305 12.52 8.16 -5.21
CA PRO A 305 12.57 8.75 -6.55
C PRO A 305 13.85 8.44 -7.32
N GLU A 306 14.90 7.97 -6.65
CA GLU A 306 16.12 7.47 -7.28
C GLU A 306 15.88 6.25 -8.20
N ILE A 307 14.73 5.56 -8.10
CA ILE A 307 14.36 4.50 -9.06
C ILE A 307 14.36 5.02 -10.51
N PHE A 308 14.06 6.31 -10.71
CA PHE A 308 14.06 6.92 -12.03
C PHE A 308 15.43 6.94 -12.69
N GLN A 309 16.52 6.92 -11.91
CA GLN A 309 17.88 6.79 -12.46
C GLN A 309 18.10 5.46 -13.19
N TYR A 310 17.33 4.43 -12.84
CA TYR A 310 17.41 3.10 -13.44
C TYR A 310 16.30 2.86 -14.47
N SER A 311 15.06 3.28 -14.17
CA SER A 311 13.89 2.97 -15.00
C SER A 311 13.88 3.71 -16.35
N THR A 312 14.60 4.81 -16.47
CA THR A 312 14.75 5.60 -17.70
C THR A 312 15.91 5.14 -18.59
N ILE A 313 16.78 4.25 -18.11
CA ILE A 313 17.87 3.69 -18.93
C ILE A 313 17.29 2.82 -20.04
N TRP A 314 17.61 3.17 -21.31
CA TRP A 314 17.20 2.36 -22.46
C TRP A 314 18.10 1.15 -22.69
N MET A 315 19.40 1.34 -22.65
CA MET A 315 20.40 0.29 -22.81
C MET A 315 21.60 0.58 -21.93
N GLU A 316 22.16 -0.48 -21.34
CA GLU A 316 23.41 -0.42 -20.57
C GLU A 316 24.14 -1.76 -20.66
N ASN A 317 25.45 -1.78 -20.49
CA ASN A 317 26.22 -3.01 -20.41
C ASN A 317 26.54 -3.34 -18.95
N ILE A 318 26.53 -4.63 -18.62
CA ILE A 318 27.09 -5.19 -17.41
C ILE A 318 28.24 -6.12 -17.75
N THR A 319 29.14 -6.36 -16.78
CA THR A 319 30.25 -7.30 -16.95
C THR A 319 29.99 -8.53 -16.11
N HIS A 320 29.81 -9.69 -16.75
CA HIS A 320 29.85 -10.97 -16.09
C HIS A 320 31.30 -11.32 -15.71
N ARG A 321 31.49 -11.65 -14.43
CA ARG A 321 32.77 -12.12 -13.91
C ARG A 321 32.64 -13.55 -13.44
N THR A 322 33.03 -14.48 -14.31
CA THR A 322 32.91 -15.90 -14.08
C THR A 322 34.28 -16.57 -14.02
N LYS A 323 34.30 -17.85 -13.65
CA LYS A 323 35.54 -18.66 -13.70
C LYS A 323 36.14 -18.76 -15.09
N GLN A 324 35.39 -18.47 -16.14
CA GLN A 324 35.80 -18.50 -17.55
C GLN A 324 36.36 -17.15 -18.03
N GLY A 325 36.35 -16.12 -17.17
CA GLY A 325 36.80 -14.77 -17.50
C GLY A 325 35.67 -13.73 -17.46
N GLU A 326 35.97 -12.53 -17.93
CA GLU A 326 35.04 -11.41 -18.02
C GLU A 326 34.36 -11.39 -19.39
N LYS A 327 33.06 -11.09 -19.39
CA LYS A 327 32.27 -10.96 -20.63
C LYS A 327 31.23 -9.84 -20.48
N GLU A 328 31.21 -8.92 -21.43
CA GLU A 328 30.18 -7.88 -21.53
C GLU A 328 28.82 -8.47 -21.94
N PHE A 329 27.76 -7.99 -21.30
CA PHE A 329 26.38 -8.32 -21.60
C PHE A 329 25.52 -7.06 -21.68
N GLY A 330 24.81 -6.89 -22.80
CA GLY A 330 23.96 -5.72 -23.03
C GLY A 330 22.56 -5.89 -22.46
N LEU A 331 22.18 -5.02 -21.53
CA LEU A 331 20.82 -4.88 -21.04
C LEU A 331 20.02 -4.00 -22.02
N SER A 332 18.78 -4.37 -22.31
CA SER A 332 17.84 -3.58 -23.11
C SER A 332 16.51 -3.45 -22.38
N ASN A 333 16.01 -2.22 -22.25
CA ASN A 333 14.79 -1.97 -21.49
C ASN A 333 13.56 -2.56 -22.20
N THR A 334 12.75 -3.25 -21.42
CA THR A 334 11.51 -3.86 -21.89
C THR A 334 10.39 -2.83 -22.08
N ASN A 335 10.49 -1.65 -21.44
CA ASN A 335 9.54 -0.56 -21.55
C ASN A 335 9.78 0.28 -22.81
N LYS A 336 9.07 -0.05 -23.89
CA LYS A 336 9.21 0.66 -25.17
C LYS A 336 8.62 2.06 -25.19
N LEU A 337 7.87 2.48 -24.16
CA LEU A 337 7.44 3.89 -24.02
C LEU A 337 8.63 4.84 -24.03
N LEU A 338 9.79 4.44 -23.49
CA LEU A 338 11.02 5.22 -23.48
C LEU A 338 11.52 5.63 -24.88
N LYS A 339 11.02 5.00 -25.95
CA LYS A 339 11.35 5.29 -27.35
C LYS A 339 10.18 5.88 -28.13
N MET A 340 9.04 6.08 -27.50
CA MET A 340 7.89 6.70 -28.14
C MET A 340 7.99 8.22 -28.04
N VAL A 341 7.46 8.89 -29.04
CA VAL A 341 7.32 10.35 -28.99
C VAL A 341 6.06 10.66 -28.18
N THR A 342 6.24 11.33 -27.05
CA THR A 342 5.18 11.73 -26.13
C THR A 342 5.28 13.24 -25.85
N ASN A 343 4.19 13.85 -25.39
CA ASN A 343 4.16 15.24 -24.93
C ASN A 343 4.44 15.36 -23.41
N PHE A 344 4.90 14.28 -22.79
CA PHE A 344 5.32 14.16 -21.40
C PHE A 344 6.61 13.35 -21.31
N GLU A 345 7.34 13.49 -20.22
CA GLU A 345 8.51 12.67 -19.90
C GLU A 345 8.06 11.28 -19.44
N VAL A 346 8.57 10.22 -20.08
CA VAL A 346 8.36 8.84 -19.61
C VAL A 346 9.41 8.52 -18.56
N THR A 347 8.97 8.26 -17.32
CA THR A 347 9.86 8.01 -16.17
C THR A 347 9.99 6.53 -15.80
N GLY A 348 9.16 5.65 -16.38
CA GLY A 348 9.25 4.19 -16.14
C GLY A 348 7.93 3.49 -16.42
N LEU A 349 7.55 2.39 -15.75
CA LEU A 349 8.24 1.76 -14.62
C LEU A 349 8.57 0.29 -14.96
N LYS A 350 7.55 -0.59 -15.13
CA LYS A 350 7.76 -2.02 -15.33
C LYS A 350 6.75 -2.67 -16.24
N THR A 351 7.23 -3.53 -17.15
CA THR A 351 6.41 -4.39 -18.01
C THR A 351 6.29 -5.80 -17.43
N GLY A 352 5.22 -6.50 -17.77
CA GLY A 352 5.03 -7.92 -17.51
C GLY A 352 4.41 -8.63 -18.72
N SER A 353 4.77 -9.89 -18.96
CA SER A 353 4.13 -10.69 -19.98
C SER A 353 4.39 -12.17 -19.76
N THR A 354 3.32 -12.96 -19.71
CA THR A 354 3.30 -14.42 -19.81
C THR A 354 2.08 -14.84 -20.65
N SER A 355 1.98 -16.10 -21.00
CA SER A 355 0.78 -16.62 -21.67
C SER A 355 -0.49 -16.44 -20.83
N LEU A 356 -0.37 -16.57 -19.50
CA LEU A 356 -1.47 -16.38 -18.52
C LEU A 356 -1.82 -14.90 -18.35
N ALA A 357 -0.82 -14.06 -18.06
CA ALA A 357 -1.00 -12.64 -17.77
C ALA A 357 -1.28 -11.79 -19.01
N LYS A 358 -1.01 -12.31 -20.21
CA LYS A 358 -0.96 -11.53 -21.45
C LYS A 358 0.05 -10.37 -21.33
N TYR A 359 -0.36 -9.14 -21.60
CA TYR A 359 0.54 -7.99 -21.61
C TYR A 359 0.15 -6.99 -20.53
N CYS A 360 1.02 -6.85 -19.53
CA CYS A 360 0.84 -5.96 -18.38
C CYS A 360 1.89 -4.85 -18.39
N LEU A 361 1.53 -3.70 -17.79
CA LEU A 361 2.41 -2.54 -17.68
C LEU A 361 2.01 -1.69 -16.48
N SER A 362 2.98 -1.28 -15.70
CA SER A 362 2.89 -0.08 -14.87
C SER A 362 3.77 0.98 -15.56
N ALA A 363 3.16 2.02 -16.10
CA ALA A 363 3.83 3.13 -16.74
C ALA A 363 3.80 4.36 -15.86
N THR A 364 4.89 5.11 -15.82
CA THR A 364 4.96 6.41 -15.14
C THR A 364 5.38 7.50 -16.11
N GLY A 365 4.79 8.67 -15.94
CA GLY A 365 5.10 9.85 -16.72
C GLY A 365 5.08 11.10 -15.87
N ARG A 366 5.83 12.11 -16.30
CA ARG A 366 5.94 13.41 -15.63
C ARG A 366 5.68 14.53 -16.62
N LYS A 367 4.88 15.52 -16.18
CA LYS A 367 4.66 16.76 -16.93
C LYS A 367 4.23 17.86 -15.97
N ASP A 368 4.78 19.04 -16.12
CA ASP A 368 4.42 20.26 -15.36
C ASP A 368 4.36 20.05 -13.83
N GLY A 369 5.27 19.20 -13.31
CA GLY A 369 5.37 18.88 -11.89
C GLY A 369 4.35 17.85 -11.39
N VAL A 370 3.51 17.30 -12.27
CA VAL A 370 2.61 16.18 -12.00
C VAL A 370 3.28 14.87 -12.38
N ASP A 371 3.23 13.88 -11.49
CA ASP A 371 3.64 12.49 -11.76
C ASP A 371 2.41 11.59 -11.83
N LEU A 372 2.21 10.93 -12.97
CA LEU A 372 1.09 10.00 -13.18
C LEU A 372 1.55 8.57 -13.31
N ILE A 373 0.72 7.66 -12.81
CA ILE A 373 0.89 6.21 -12.86
C ILE A 373 -0.28 5.61 -13.63
N ALA A 374 -0.01 5.00 -14.78
CA ALA A 374 -0.98 4.24 -15.56
C ALA A 374 -0.69 2.74 -15.45
N VAL A 375 -1.61 1.97 -14.89
CA VAL A 375 -1.49 0.50 -14.82
C VAL A 375 -2.45 -0.13 -15.82
N ILE A 376 -1.92 -1.04 -16.61
CA ILE A 376 -2.63 -1.79 -17.65
C ILE A 376 -2.43 -3.28 -17.36
N LEU A 377 -3.51 -4.04 -17.27
CA LEU A 377 -3.46 -5.49 -17.10
C LEU A 377 -4.14 -6.22 -18.27
N ALA A 378 -3.59 -7.35 -18.61
CA ALA A 378 -4.11 -8.28 -19.63
C ALA A 378 -4.43 -7.66 -21.00
N ALA A 379 -3.71 -6.62 -21.41
CA ALA A 379 -3.88 -6.07 -22.77
C ALA A 379 -3.75 -7.17 -23.83
N PRO A 380 -4.51 -7.08 -24.95
CA PRO A 380 -4.56 -8.16 -25.93
C PRO A 380 -3.22 -8.41 -26.64
N ASP A 381 -2.41 -7.38 -26.82
CA ASP A 381 -1.07 -7.48 -27.39
C ASP A 381 -0.10 -6.45 -26.82
N TYR A 382 1.18 -6.56 -27.20
CA TYR A 382 2.23 -5.71 -26.67
C TYR A 382 2.12 -4.23 -27.09
N LYS A 383 1.47 -3.92 -28.22
CA LYS A 383 1.26 -2.56 -28.72
C LYS A 383 0.10 -1.91 -27.97
N ALA A 384 -0.98 -2.67 -27.78
CA ALA A 384 -2.17 -2.21 -27.05
C ALA A 384 -1.82 -1.72 -25.64
N ARG A 385 -1.01 -2.46 -24.86
CA ARG A 385 -0.63 -2.01 -23.50
C ARG A 385 0.07 -0.65 -23.48
N PHE A 386 0.90 -0.35 -24.49
CA PHE A 386 1.57 0.95 -24.57
C PHE A 386 0.63 2.04 -25.09
N ALA A 387 -0.22 1.72 -26.06
CA ALA A 387 -1.23 2.66 -26.56
C ALA A 387 -2.21 3.07 -25.47
N ASP A 388 -2.71 2.10 -24.70
CA ASP A 388 -3.62 2.35 -23.57
C ASP A 388 -2.94 3.22 -22.50
N ALA A 389 -1.68 2.93 -22.14
CA ALA A 389 -0.93 3.73 -21.19
C ALA A 389 -0.73 5.18 -21.65
N VAL A 390 -0.41 5.40 -22.95
CA VAL A 390 -0.28 6.74 -23.51
C VAL A 390 -1.63 7.47 -23.50
N THR A 391 -2.72 6.76 -23.80
CA THR A 391 -4.09 7.32 -23.75
C THR A 391 -4.42 7.81 -22.36
N LEU A 392 -4.18 6.97 -21.34
CA LEU A 392 -4.45 7.34 -19.95
C LEU A 392 -3.57 8.49 -19.46
N LEU A 393 -2.25 8.43 -19.72
CA LEU A 393 -1.33 9.50 -19.32
C LEU A 393 -1.66 10.83 -19.98
N ASN A 394 -1.99 10.84 -21.29
CA ASN A 394 -2.43 12.05 -21.99
C ASN A 394 -3.73 12.60 -21.40
N TYR A 395 -4.69 11.73 -21.08
CA TYR A 395 -5.93 12.13 -20.44
C TYR A 395 -5.65 12.80 -19.09
N GLY A 396 -4.85 12.19 -18.23
CA GLY A 396 -4.52 12.77 -16.93
C GLY A 396 -3.82 14.12 -17.05
N PHE A 397 -2.78 14.23 -17.90
CA PHE A 397 -2.06 15.50 -18.10
C PHE A 397 -2.87 16.59 -18.78
N ALA A 398 -3.97 16.27 -19.45
CA ALA A 398 -4.89 17.24 -20.02
C ALA A 398 -5.93 17.73 -19.03
N ASN A 399 -6.28 16.93 -18.02
CA ASN A 399 -7.43 17.17 -17.15
C ASN A 399 -7.07 17.46 -15.68
N CYS A 400 -5.79 17.44 -15.30
CA CYS A 400 -5.41 17.74 -13.92
C CYS A 400 -4.19 18.66 -13.84
N HIS A 401 -4.18 19.47 -12.77
CA HIS A 401 -3.08 20.37 -12.43
C HIS A 401 -2.75 20.23 -10.95
N LEU A 402 -1.47 20.20 -10.61
CA LEU A 402 -1.05 20.16 -9.21
C LEU A 402 -0.91 21.58 -8.67
N TYR A 403 -1.88 22.01 -7.87
CA TYR A 403 -1.74 23.21 -7.07
C TYR A 403 -0.76 22.95 -5.91
N LYS A 404 0.22 23.83 -5.74
CA LYS A 404 1.12 23.83 -4.59
C LYS A 404 0.98 25.15 -3.86
N ASP A 405 0.72 25.11 -2.58
CA ASP A 405 0.67 26.32 -1.77
C ASP A 405 2.09 26.77 -1.45
N GLU A 406 2.62 27.68 -2.27
CA GLU A 406 3.97 28.23 -2.09
C GLU A 406 4.04 29.25 -0.96
N ASN A 407 2.90 29.79 -0.50
CA ASN A 407 2.84 30.76 0.59
C ASN A 407 1.72 30.39 1.58
N PRO A 408 1.94 29.39 2.43
CA PRO A 408 0.93 28.91 3.36
C PRO A 408 0.49 29.94 4.41
N GLY A 409 1.20 31.07 4.52
CA GLY A 409 0.98 32.06 5.58
C GLY A 409 1.58 31.64 6.92
N ALA A 410 1.43 32.47 7.92
CA ALA A 410 1.83 32.13 9.28
C ALA A 410 0.76 31.24 9.92
N VAL A 411 1.18 30.09 10.44
CA VAL A 411 0.30 29.27 11.29
C VAL A 411 0.00 30.06 12.57
N PRO A 412 -1.27 30.20 12.98
CA PRO A 412 -1.61 30.95 14.19
C PRO A 412 -0.91 30.37 15.44
N GLU A 413 -0.55 31.26 16.35
CA GLU A 413 -0.02 30.83 17.64
C GLU A 413 -1.12 30.11 18.44
N THR A 414 -0.78 28.97 19.02
CA THR A 414 -1.69 28.15 19.81
C THR A 414 -1.34 28.26 21.28
N THR A 415 -2.36 28.45 22.12
CA THR A 415 -2.19 28.50 23.58
C THR A 415 -1.89 27.12 24.15
N VAL A 416 -0.82 27.00 24.93
CA VAL A 416 -0.40 25.76 25.57
C VAL A 416 -0.70 25.81 27.07
N ALA A 417 -1.61 24.97 27.54
CA ALA A 417 -1.91 24.85 28.97
C ALA A 417 -0.79 24.09 29.70
N GLY A 418 -0.15 24.73 30.67
CA GLY A 418 0.90 24.14 31.50
C GLY A 418 2.29 24.09 30.85
N GLY A 419 2.51 24.77 29.73
CA GLY A 419 3.82 24.96 29.11
C GLY A 419 4.65 26.07 29.76
N ILE A 420 5.95 26.08 29.48
CA ILE A 420 6.86 27.19 29.90
C ILE A 420 6.51 28.51 29.18
N GLN A 421 5.95 28.40 27.96
CA GLN A 421 5.40 29.49 27.18
C GLN A 421 3.90 29.34 27.07
N GLU A 422 3.16 30.43 27.19
CA GLU A 422 1.70 30.45 27.09
C GLU A 422 1.22 30.26 25.63
N GLN A 423 2.07 30.61 24.68
CA GLN A 423 1.80 30.50 23.25
C GLN A 423 2.99 29.86 22.51
N VAL A 424 2.71 29.02 21.54
CA VAL A 424 3.71 28.40 20.65
C VAL A 424 3.33 28.64 19.21
N ALA A 425 4.32 29.03 18.41
CA ALA A 425 4.15 29.14 16.97
C ALA A 425 4.12 27.75 16.31
N GLY A 426 3.07 27.49 15.57
CA GLY A 426 2.97 26.30 14.73
C GLY A 426 3.89 26.40 13.51
N ARG A 427 4.29 25.23 12.99
CA ARG A 427 5.06 25.11 11.75
C ARG A 427 4.40 24.08 10.86
N LEU A 428 4.18 24.39 9.59
CA LEU A 428 3.82 23.38 8.60
C LEU A 428 5.04 22.50 8.31
N ARG A 429 4.82 21.18 8.31
CA ARG A 429 5.89 20.20 8.04
C ARG A 429 6.15 20.00 6.55
N GLY A 430 5.29 20.50 5.68
CA GLY A 430 5.42 20.36 4.23
C GLY A 430 4.61 21.39 3.49
N THR A 431 4.69 21.35 2.18
CA THR A 431 3.88 22.17 1.29
C THR A 431 2.53 21.47 1.08
N PHE A 432 1.44 22.19 1.29
CA PHE A 432 0.12 21.68 0.90
C PHE A 432 0.07 21.57 -0.61
N SER A 433 -0.37 20.42 -1.10
CA SER A 433 -0.58 20.15 -2.52
C SER A 433 -1.99 19.63 -2.73
N TYR A 434 -2.66 20.16 -3.73
CA TYR A 434 -4.00 19.75 -4.13
C TYR A 434 -4.02 19.47 -5.63
N LEU A 435 -4.58 18.34 -6.03
CA LEU A 435 -4.78 18.02 -7.44
C LEU A 435 -6.11 18.62 -7.88
N SER A 436 -6.05 19.72 -8.63
CA SER A 436 -7.24 20.31 -9.23
C SER A 436 -7.57 19.63 -10.55
N MET A 437 -8.86 19.46 -10.80
CA MET A 437 -9.38 19.00 -12.09
C MET A 437 -9.65 20.19 -13.01
N GLU A 438 -9.65 19.97 -14.33
CA GLU A 438 -9.94 21.02 -15.30
C GLU A 438 -11.32 21.67 -15.01
N GLY A 439 -11.33 23.00 -14.90
CA GLY A 439 -12.54 23.78 -14.60
C GLY A 439 -12.78 24.09 -13.12
N GLU A 440 -11.99 23.58 -12.20
CA GLU A 440 -12.05 24.00 -10.80
C GLU A 440 -11.47 25.41 -10.63
N ASN A 441 -12.23 26.27 -9.92
CA ASN A 441 -11.78 27.62 -9.59
C ASN A 441 -11.06 27.59 -8.23
N LEU A 442 -9.76 27.85 -8.24
CA LEU A 442 -8.92 27.90 -7.03
C LEU A 442 -8.73 29.31 -6.45
N ASP A 443 -9.36 30.35 -7.04
CA ASP A 443 -9.19 31.75 -6.65
C ASP A 443 -9.79 32.11 -5.28
N GLY A 444 -10.49 31.20 -4.64
CA GLY A 444 -11.19 31.44 -3.37
C GLY A 444 -10.82 30.45 -2.26
N ILE A 445 -9.64 29.79 -2.33
CA ILE A 445 -9.20 28.87 -1.29
C ILE A 445 -9.00 29.62 0.03
N GLU A 446 -9.86 29.36 1.00
CA GLU A 446 -9.70 29.83 2.38
C GLU A 446 -8.90 28.81 3.19
N LYS A 447 -7.99 29.32 4.03
CA LYS A 447 -7.17 28.50 4.94
C LYS A 447 -7.75 28.61 6.33
N GLU A 448 -8.27 27.49 6.85
CA GLU A 448 -8.68 27.36 8.24
C GLU A 448 -7.57 26.62 9.03
N TRP A 449 -7.24 27.15 10.22
CA TRP A 449 -6.19 26.62 11.09
C TRP A 449 -6.76 26.11 12.42
#